data_28902dc44babd8d79d05d9d22142d4b9
#
_entry.id   28902dc44babd8d79d05d9d22142d4b9
#
_cell.length_a   1.000
_cell.length_b   1.000
_cell.length_c   1.000
_cell.angle_alpha   90.00
_cell.angle_beta   90.00
_cell.angle_gamma   90.00
#
_symmetry.space_group_name_H-M   'P 1'
#
loop_
_entity.id
_entity.type
_entity.pdbx_description
1 polymer ?
#
loop_
_entity_poly.entity_id
_entity_poly.type
_entity_poly.pdbx_seq_one_letter_code
_entity_poly.pdbx_strand_id
1 'polypeptide(L)'
;MKLVAVDVGNTSTAVGLWSDGRVSRVSHCDGGFDEAKKAALALARSSGASCVAYVSVVPKADRAWRAFAKARGLAFRQVTYRCFADKKGGKIPLSSSNSKLQLELGHGRGLSIDYPKPETIGADRLADAVGAVSRHGAPLIVMDFGTALTAAVVTRDCVWRGGVIAPGFPLMRDYLFERTAKLPQMKLGSGRAPKIGRSTEEAMRFGALVGYRGMVREIVAELRRNFGEDFRLVATGGFAKWVLRDLDLPFVVDPTLTLYGAGLICSREF
;
A
#
# COMPACT_ATOMS: atom_id res chain seq x y z
N MET A 1 15.99 13.39 9.68
CA MET A 1 15.15 14.17 8.73
C MET A 1 13.67 13.95 9.04
N LYS A 2 12.84 15.02 9.00
CA LYS A 2 11.40 14.92 9.27
C LYS A 2 10.61 15.22 8.00
N LEU A 3 9.65 14.36 7.67
CA LEU A 3 8.77 14.47 6.50
C LEU A 3 7.31 14.28 6.92
N VAL A 4 6.41 14.94 6.24
CA VAL A 4 4.98 14.59 6.27
C VAL A 4 4.74 13.56 5.19
N ALA A 5 4.52 12.30 5.56
CA ALA A 5 4.16 11.24 4.64
C ALA A 5 2.65 11.30 4.36
N VAL A 6 2.29 11.24 3.09
CA VAL A 6 0.91 11.32 2.61
C VAL A 6 0.66 10.19 1.63
N ASP A 7 -0.39 9.42 1.87
CA ASP A 7 -0.86 8.36 0.98
C ASP A 7 -2.30 8.66 0.55
N VAL A 8 -2.50 8.94 -0.74
CA VAL A 8 -3.80 9.31 -1.32
C VAL A 8 -4.38 8.13 -2.07
N GLY A 9 -5.28 7.43 -1.41
CA GLY A 9 -6.10 6.37 -2.00
C GLY A 9 -7.40 6.90 -2.63
N ASN A 10 -8.14 6.00 -3.29
CA ASN A 10 -9.42 6.33 -3.92
C ASN A 10 -10.53 6.66 -2.91
N THR A 11 -10.48 6.10 -1.70
CA THR A 11 -11.52 6.22 -0.69
C THR A 11 -11.10 7.11 0.47
N SER A 12 -9.84 7.06 0.86
CA SER A 12 -9.32 7.81 2.01
C SER A 12 -7.89 8.30 1.76
N THR A 13 -7.46 9.26 2.57
CA THR A 13 -6.07 9.73 2.58
C THR A 13 -5.46 9.50 3.97
N ALA A 14 -4.32 8.81 4.03
CA ALA A 14 -3.55 8.69 5.26
C ALA A 14 -2.43 9.76 5.29
N VAL A 15 -2.26 10.37 6.46
CA VAL A 15 -1.21 11.39 6.71
C VAL A 15 -0.47 11.02 8.00
N GLY A 16 0.85 11.05 7.98
CA GLY A 16 1.66 10.73 9.15
C GLY A 16 2.98 11.49 9.18
N LEU A 17 3.57 11.60 10.36
CA LEU A 17 4.91 12.13 10.53
C LEU A 17 5.92 11.01 10.39
N TRP A 18 6.76 11.08 9.37
CA TRP A 18 7.95 10.23 9.25
C TRP A 18 9.17 10.97 9.82
N SER A 19 9.87 10.33 10.73
CA SER A 19 11.12 10.85 11.31
C SER A 19 12.06 9.69 11.61
N ASP A 20 13.25 9.75 11.04
CA ASP A 20 14.36 8.85 11.33
C ASP A 20 13.97 7.35 11.33
N GLY A 21 13.26 6.94 10.28
CA GLY A 21 12.81 5.55 10.11
C GLY A 21 11.60 5.14 10.94
N ARG A 22 10.83 6.10 11.47
CA ARG A 22 9.60 5.84 12.22
C ARG A 22 8.44 6.67 11.69
N VAL A 23 7.25 6.08 11.70
CA VAL A 23 5.99 6.79 11.42
C VAL A 23 5.21 6.96 12.70
N SER A 24 4.72 8.15 12.94
CA SER A 24 3.92 8.51 14.12
C SER A 24 2.83 9.51 13.75
N ARG A 25 1.90 9.77 14.67
CA ARG A 25 0.81 10.74 14.51
C ARG A 25 0.01 10.53 13.23
N VAL A 26 -0.36 9.27 12.96
CA VAL A 26 -1.12 8.92 11.76
C VAL A 26 -2.57 9.35 11.92
N SER A 27 -3.08 10.01 10.89
CA SER A 27 -4.51 10.36 10.72
C SER A 27 -5.02 9.75 9.42
N HIS A 28 -6.22 9.19 9.46
CA HIS A 28 -6.96 8.74 8.29
C HIS A 28 -8.08 9.74 8.03
N CYS A 29 -8.14 10.28 6.83
CA CYS A 29 -9.06 11.34 6.42
C CYS A 29 -9.99 10.80 5.33
N ASP A 30 -11.25 10.58 5.69
CA ASP A 30 -12.30 10.11 4.78
C ASP A 30 -13.10 11.31 4.20
N GLY A 31 -12.91 12.51 4.77
CA GLY A 31 -13.56 13.77 4.40
C GLY A 31 -12.95 14.49 3.19
N GLY A 32 -12.08 13.83 2.43
CA GLY A 32 -11.47 14.38 1.23
C GLY A 32 -10.14 15.10 1.44
N PHE A 33 -9.66 15.74 0.38
CA PHE A 33 -8.30 16.30 0.35
C PHE A 33 -8.08 17.50 1.29
N ASP A 34 -9.11 18.26 1.62
CA ASP A 34 -8.96 19.45 2.45
C ASP A 34 -8.72 19.10 3.92
N GLU A 35 -9.37 18.06 4.43
CA GLU A 35 -9.10 17.51 5.76
C GLU A 35 -7.67 16.99 5.85
N ALA A 36 -7.25 16.19 4.88
CA ALA A 36 -5.90 15.66 4.81
C ALA A 36 -4.82 16.76 4.71
N LYS A 37 -5.06 17.83 3.95
CA LYS A 37 -4.16 18.99 3.87
C LYS A 37 -4.07 19.75 5.20
N LYS A 38 -5.18 19.89 5.95
CA LYS A 38 -5.17 20.48 7.29
C LYS A 38 -4.32 19.63 8.25
N ALA A 39 -4.50 18.31 8.25
CA ALA A 39 -3.69 17.38 9.04
C ALA A 39 -2.19 17.47 8.67
N ALA A 40 -1.87 17.47 7.39
CA ALA A 40 -0.50 17.58 6.89
C ALA A 40 0.16 18.91 7.33
N LEU A 41 -0.56 20.03 7.26
CA LEU A 41 -0.06 21.34 7.70
C LEU A 41 0.17 21.38 9.20
N ALA A 42 -0.74 20.82 10.00
CA ALA A 42 -0.60 20.73 11.45
C ALA A 42 0.64 19.92 11.84
N LEU A 43 0.87 18.78 11.17
CA LEU A 43 2.07 17.97 11.36
C LEU A 43 3.34 18.73 10.97
N ALA A 44 3.37 19.37 9.80
CA ALA A 44 4.52 20.14 9.35
C ALA A 44 4.90 21.23 10.35
N ARG A 45 3.93 22.03 10.82
CA ARG A 45 4.14 23.11 11.78
C ARG A 45 4.64 22.62 13.16
N SER A 46 3.98 21.57 13.69
CA SER A 46 4.30 21.08 15.04
C SER A 46 5.59 20.27 15.10
N SER A 47 6.07 19.71 13.99
CA SER A 47 7.28 18.88 13.94
C SER A 47 8.50 19.58 13.33
N GLY A 48 8.29 20.70 12.60
CA GLY A 48 9.33 21.31 11.78
C GLY A 48 9.67 20.51 10.52
N ALA A 49 8.76 19.65 10.05
CA ALA A 49 8.94 18.95 8.78
C ALA A 49 8.89 19.93 7.61
N SER A 50 9.88 19.85 6.72
CA SER A 50 10.05 20.75 5.57
C SER A 50 9.69 20.13 4.23
N CYS A 51 9.27 18.88 4.20
CA CYS A 51 8.99 18.14 2.98
C CYS A 51 7.74 17.26 3.13
N VAL A 52 6.98 17.14 2.03
CA VAL A 52 5.89 16.18 1.85
C VAL A 52 6.41 15.01 1.03
N ALA A 53 6.40 13.80 1.62
CA ALA A 53 6.62 12.53 0.95
C ALA A 53 5.26 12.00 0.48
N TYR A 54 5.04 11.97 -0.83
CA TYR A 54 3.72 11.81 -1.42
C TYR A 54 3.59 10.52 -2.21
N VAL A 55 2.61 9.72 -1.85
CA VAL A 55 2.13 8.53 -2.58
C VAL A 55 0.72 8.80 -3.06
N SER A 56 0.38 8.42 -4.27
CA SER A 56 -0.99 8.56 -4.78
C SER A 56 -1.28 7.60 -5.91
N VAL A 57 -2.50 7.08 -5.90
CA VAL A 57 -3.14 6.37 -7.01
C VAL A 57 -4.29 7.19 -7.63
N VAL A 58 -4.36 8.50 -7.30
CA VAL A 58 -5.40 9.43 -7.74
C VAL A 58 -4.77 10.61 -8.50
N PRO A 59 -4.54 10.52 -9.82
CA PRO A 59 -3.78 11.53 -10.59
C PRO A 59 -4.32 12.96 -10.47
N LYS A 60 -5.65 13.12 -10.37
CA LYS A 60 -6.28 14.43 -10.18
C LYS A 60 -5.92 15.12 -8.85
N ALA A 61 -5.48 14.35 -7.84
CA ALA A 61 -5.05 14.90 -6.55
C ALA A 61 -3.62 15.47 -6.61
N ASP A 62 -2.78 14.96 -7.49
CA ASP A 62 -1.34 15.29 -7.54
C ASP A 62 -1.08 16.77 -7.72
N ARG A 63 -1.81 17.41 -8.64
CA ARG A 63 -1.70 18.87 -8.90
C ARG A 63 -2.06 19.69 -7.65
N ALA A 64 -3.13 19.31 -6.98
CA ALA A 64 -3.62 20.00 -5.79
C ALA A 64 -2.66 19.87 -4.60
N TRP A 65 -2.06 18.69 -4.41
CA TRP A 65 -1.08 18.47 -3.35
C TRP A 65 0.25 19.16 -3.62
N ARG A 66 0.71 19.19 -4.87
CA ARG A 66 1.90 19.93 -5.27
C ARG A 66 1.73 21.44 -5.05
N ALA A 67 0.58 22.00 -5.46
CA ALA A 67 0.25 23.41 -5.23
C ALA A 67 0.17 23.74 -3.73
N PHE A 68 -0.44 22.86 -2.92
CA PHE A 68 -0.50 22.99 -1.46
C PHE A 68 0.90 23.04 -0.83
N ALA A 69 1.78 22.11 -1.17
CA ALA A 69 3.14 22.07 -0.65
C ALA A 69 3.90 23.37 -1.02
N LYS A 70 3.85 23.79 -2.30
CA LYS A 70 4.48 25.00 -2.78
C LYS A 70 3.98 26.26 -2.03
N ALA A 71 2.67 26.40 -1.83
CA ALA A 71 2.07 27.55 -1.13
C ALA A 71 2.44 27.59 0.37
N ARG A 72 2.98 26.50 0.93
CA ARG A 72 3.40 26.40 2.34
C ARG A 72 4.92 26.35 2.52
N GLY A 73 5.69 26.53 1.46
CA GLY A 73 7.15 26.46 1.49
C GLY A 73 7.69 25.06 1.78
N LEU A 74 6.88 24.02 1.54
CA LEU A 74 7.28 22.63 1.74
C LEU A 74 7.83 22.05 0.44
N ALA A 75 8.96 21.36 0.51
CA ALA A 75 9.41 20.52 -0.60
C ALA A 75 8.37 19.43 -0.88
N PHE A 76 8.24 19.01 -2.14
CA PHE A 76 7.30 17.99 -2.55
C PHE A 76 8.03 16.87 -3.29
N ARG A 77 8.03 15.69 -2.73
CA ARG A 77 8.66 14.49 -3.28
C ARG A 77 7.62 13.42 -3.51
N GLN A 78 7.40 13.05 -4.76
CA GLN A 78 6.42 12.06 -5.16
C GLN A 78 7.09 10.71 -5.42
N VAL A 79 6.55 9.65 -4.82
CA VAL A 79 6.98 8.28 -5.07
C VAL A 79 6.54 7.87 -6.47
N THR A 80 7.48 7.46 -7.27
CA THR A 80 7.27 6.89 -8.62
C THR A 80 8.34 5.84 -8.90
N TYR A 81 8.17 5.05 -9.97
CA TYR A 81 9.20 4.11 -10.40
C TYR A 81 10.56 4.79 -10.69
N ARG A 82 10.57 6.08 -11.00
CA ARG A 82 11.81 6.86 -11.26
C ARG A 82 12.67 7.02 -10.01
N CYS A 83 12.11 6.83 -8.82
CA CYS A 83 12.88 6.79 -7.57
C CYS A 83 13.84 5.59 -7.51
N PHE A 84 13.68 4.61 -8.40
CA PHE A 84 14.54 3.44 -8.54
C PHE A 84 15.55 3.56 -9.68
N ALA A 85 15.63 4.70 -10.35
CA ALA A 85 16.56 4.92 -11.45
C ALA A 85 18.01 5.01 -10.95
N ASP A 86 18.95 4.54 -11.75
CA ASP A 86 20.38 4.57 -11.45
C ASP A 86 20.88 6.01 -11.24
N LYS A 87 21.68 6.23 -10.20
CA LYS A 87 22.28 7.52 -9.82
C LYS A 87 23.16 8.17 -10.91
N LYS A 88 23.47 7.44 -11.99
CA LYS A 88 24.30 7.94 -13.10
C LYS A 88 23.58 8.83 -14.09
N GLY A 89 22.33 9.27 -13.81
CA GLY A 89 21.62 10.25 -14.65
C GLY A 89 21.28 9.79 -16.06
N GLY A 90 21.46 8.52 -16.37
CA GLY A 90 21.08 7.95 -17.65
C GLY A 90 19.57 7.96 -17.80
N LYS A 91 19.07 8.58 -18.89
CA LYS A 91 17.67 8.39 -19.29
C LYS A 91 17.39 6.91 -19.33
N ILE A 92 16.41 6.45 -18.55
CA ILE A 92 15.96 5.05 -18.57
C ILE A 92 15.60 4.74 -20.02
N PRO A 93 16.29 3.82 -20.71
CA PRO A 93 15.89 3.47 -22.06
C PRO A 93 14.54 2.74 -21.97
N LEU A 94 13.52 3.29 -22.61
CA LEU A 94 12.18 2.69 -22.68
C LEU A 94 12.15 1.30 -23.36
N SER A 95 13.28 0.77 -23.79
CA SER A 95 13.34 -0.42 -24.62
C SER A 95 14.36 -1.51 -24.21
N SER A 96 15.03 -1.43 -23.06
CA SER A 96 15.92 -2.51 -22.67
C SER A 96 15.29 -3.45 -21.65
N SER A 97 14.96 -4.66 -22.07
CA SER A 97 14.44 -5.77 -21.29
C SER A 97 15.37 -6.27 -20.15
N ASN A 98 16.46 -5.57 -19.84
CA ASN A 98 17.50 -5.99 -18.91
C ASN A 98 17.95 -4.91 -17.91
N SER A 99 17.39 -3.69 -17.90
CA SER A 99 17.74 -2.69 -16.90
C SER A 99 16.92 -2.89 -15.63
N LYS A 100 17.50 -3.54 -14.63
CA LYS A 100 16.92 -3.62 -13.29
C LYS A 100 16.99 -2.24 -12.66
N LEU A 101 15.82 -1.63 -12.44
CA LEU A 101 15.70 -0.43 -11.61
C LEU A 101 16.03 -0.83 -10.17
N GLN A 102 16.92 -0.11 -9.50
CA GLN A 102 17.35 -0.43 -8.15
C GLN A 102 17.25 0.78 -7.21
N LEU A 103 16.73 0.56 -6.02
CA LEU A 103 16.75 1.48 -4.90
C LEU A 103 17.57 0.87 -3.76
N GLU A 104 18.65 1.52 -3.35
CA GLU A 104 19.40 1.10 -2.18
C GLU A 104 18.62 1.46 -0.90
N LEU A 105 18.46 0.51 0.03
CA LEU A 105 17.71 0.68 1.27
C LEU A 105 18.59 0.92 2.50
N GLY A 106 19.93 0.98 2.33
CA GLY A 106 20.91 1.07 3.42
C GLY A 106 21.28 -0.32 3.95
N HIS A 107 22.35 -0.38 4.74
CA HIS A 107 22.91 -1.63 5.30
C HIS A 107 23.18 -2.73 4.26
N GLY A 108 23.58 -2.35 3.04
CA GLY A 108 23.83 -3.29 1.95
C GLY A 108 22.59 -3.94 1.34
N ARG A 109 21.40 -3.48 1.69
CA ARG A 109 20.13 -3.96 1.10
C ARG A 109 19.66 -2.99 0.01
N GLY A 110 19.08 -3.53 -1.05
CA GLY A 110 18.44 -2.78 -2.11
C GLY A 110 17.19 -3.51 -2.57
N LEU A 111 16.28 -2.79 -3.22
CA LEU A 111 15.15 -3.37 -3.93
C LEU A 111 15.32 -3.09 -5.40
N SER A 112 15.35 -4.14 -6.22
CA SER A 112 15.33 -4.04 -7.68
C SER A 112 13.93 -4.29 -8.21
N ILE A 113 13.58 -3.67 -9.33
CA ILE A 113 12.32 -3.90 -10.04
C ILE A 113 12.62 -4.65 -11.33
N ASP A 114 12.00 -5.81 -11.51
CA ASP A 114 11.99 -6.57 -12.75
C ASP A 114 10.54 -6.65 -13.25
N TYR A 115 10.15 -5.65 -14.00
CA TYR A 115 8.77 -5.49 -14.49
C TYR A 115 8.78 -4.81 -15.86
N PRO A 116 8.07 -5.37 -16.87
CA PRO A 116 8.14 -4.90 -18.25
C PRO A 116 7.74 -3.44 -18.46
N LYS A 117 6.81 -2.93 -17.65
CA LYS A 117 6.29 -1.57 -17.72
C LYS A 117 6.26 -0.93 -16.32
N PRO A 118 7.42 -0.55 -15.76
CA PRO A 118 7.52 -0.07 -14.38
C PRO A 118 6.74 1.23 -14.14
N GLU A 119 6.48 2.01 -15.18
CA GLU A 119 5.64 3.23 -15.13
C GLU A 119 4.17 2.96 -14.80
N THR A 120 3.72 1.71 -14.94
CA THR A 120 2.34 1.30 -14.62
C THR A 120 2.17 0.83 -13.18
N ILE A 121 3.27 0.74 -12.41
CA ILE A 121 3.21 0.29 -11.02
C ILE A 121 2.61 1.42 -10.16
N GLY A 122 1.59 1.10 -9.36
CA GLY A 122 1.03 2.02 -8.38
C GLY A 122 2.09 2.48 -7.37
N ALA A 123 2.07 3.76 -7.02
CA ALA A 123 3.03 4.34 -6.09
C ALA A 123 2.92 3.73 -4.69
N ASP A 124 1.71 3.36 -4.26
CA ASP A 124 1.41 2.62 -3.04
C ASP A 124 2.13 1.27 -2.99
N ARG A 125 2.04 0.48 -4.06
CA ARG A 125 2.69 -0.83 -4.16
C ARG A 125 4.23 -0.73 -4.10
N LEU A 126 4.80 0.33 -4.68
CA LEU A 126 6.24 0.61 -4.57
C LEU A 126 6.63 0.96 -3.13
N ALA A 127 5.86 1.82 -2.49
CA ALA A 127 6.09 2.21 -1.10
C ALA A 127 5.97 1.00 -0.16
N ASP A 128 4.93 0.16 -0.35
CA ASP A 128 4.72 -1.04 0.44
C ASP A 128 5.88 -2.03 0.31
N ALA A 129 6.34 -2.30 -0.92
CA ALA A 129 7.46 -3.20 -1.16
C ALA A 129 8.75 -2.68 -0.50
N VAL A 130 9.06 -1.39 -0.65
CA VAL A 130 10.22 -0.75 -0.01
C VAL A 130 10.12 -0.83 1.50
N GLY A 131 8.96 -0.46 2.05
CA GLY A 131 8.71 -0.52 3.48
C GLY A 131 8.84 -1.93 4.03
N ALA A 132 8.25 -2.93 3.34
CA ALA A 132 8.27 -4.32 3.75
C ALA A 132 9.69 -4.91 3.71
N VAL A 133 10.45 -4.69 2.64
CA VAL A 133 11.84 -5.16 2.56
C VAL A 133 12.72 -4.52 3.62
N SER A 134 12.54 -3.22 3.87
CA SER A 134 13.33 -2.51 4.88
C SER A 134 13.09 -3.04 6.30
N ARG A 135 11.83 -3.32 6.67
CA ARG A 135 11.45 -3.75 8.03
C ARG A 135 11.53 -5.26 8.24
N HIS A 136 11.21 -6.02 7.22
CA HIS A 136 10.97 -7.47 7.36
C HIS A 136 11.96 -8.33 6.56
N GLY A 137 12.79 -7.73 5.68
CA GLY A 137 13.71 -8.47 4.80
C GLY A 137 12.98 -9.13 3.63
N ALA A 138 13.71 -9.93 2.85
CA ALA A 138 13.20 -10.74 1.75
C ALA A 138 13.63 -12.21 1.96
N PRO A 139 12.91 -13.20 1.39
CA PRO A 139 11.77 -13.07 0.47
C PRO A 139 10.45 -12.73 1.21
N LEU A 140 9.55 -11.99 0.57
CA LEU A 140 8.25 -11.66 1.15
C LEU A 140 7.15 -11.46 0.11
N ILE A 141 5.91 -11.66 0.56
CA ILE A 141 4.70 -11.18 -0.10
C ILE A 141 4.11 -10.09 0.80
N VAL A 142 3.99 -8.87 0.29
CA VAL A 142 3.25 -7.81 0.97
C VAL A 142 1.88 -7.66 0.35
N MET A 143 0.83 -7.67 1.18
CA MET A 143 -0.56 -7.51 0.77
C MET A 143 -1.17 -6.27 1.41
N ASP A 144 -1.73 -5.39 0.59
CA ASP A 144 -2.50 -4.24 1.06
C ASP A 144 -4.00 -4.56 0.95
N PHE A 145 -4.67 -4.50 2.10
CA PHE A 145 -6.10 -4.73 2.26
C PHE A 145 -6.86 -3.40 2.26
N GLY A 146 -6.84 -2.73 1.13
CA GLY A 146 -7.52 -1.46 0.88
C GLY A 146 -8.84 -1.61 0.11
N THR A 147 -9.19 -0.59 -0.69
CA THR A 147 -10.33 -0.62 -1.64
C THR A 147 -10.14 -1.73 -2.67
N ALA A 148 -8.94 -1.86 -3.21
CA ALA A 148 -8.47 -3.07 -3.88
C ALA A 148 -7.63 -3.90 -2.90
N LEU A 149 -7.57 -5.22 -3.11
CA LEU A 149 -6.54 -6.06 -2.55
C LEU A 149 -5.38 -6.06 -3.52
N THR A 150 -4.21 -5.59 -3.10
CA THR A 150 -2.99 -5.74 -3.90
C THR A 150 -2.01 -6.66 -3.21
N ALA A 151 -1.21 -7.38 -4.00
CA ALA A 151 -0.06 -8.12 -3.50
C ALA A 151 1.18 -7.75 -4.31
N ALA A 152 2.31 -7.64 -3.65
CA ALA A 152 3.61 -7.51 -4.29
C ALA A 152 4.53 -8.65 -3.83
N VAL A 153 5.22 -9.27 -4.78
CA VAL A 153 6.15 -10.37 -4.54
C VAL A 153 7.57 -9.86 -4.65
N VAL A 154 8.34 -10.04 -3.58
CA VAL A 154 9.77 -9.75 -3.54
C VAL A 154 10.52 -11.05 -3.26
N THR A 155 11.33 -11.48 -4.20
CA THR A 155 12.12 -12.71 -4.13
C THR A 155 13.35 -12.55 -3.23
N ARG A 156 14.02 -13.67 -2.90
CA ARG A 156 15.18 -13.72 -1.99
C ARG A 156 16.33 -12.81 -2.40
N ASP A 157 16.51 -12.60 -3.70
CA ASP A 157 17.50 -11.67 -4.29
C ASP A 157 17.07 -10.20 -4.22
N CYS A 158 16.03 -9.87 -3.43
CA CYS A 158 15.46 -8.53 -3.28
C CYS A 158 14.98 -7.94 -4.61
N VAL A 159 14.37 -8.76 -5.47
CA VAL A 159 13.76 -8.31 -6.72
C VAL A 159 12.24 -8.33 -6.63
N TRP A 160 11.61 -7.19 -6.88
CA TRP A 160 10.17 -7.09 -7.06
C TRP A 160 9.78 -7.68 -8.43
N ARG A 161 9.05 -8.79 -8.41
CA ARG A 161 8.72 -9.56 -9.61
C ARG A 161 7.32 -9.28 -10.15
N GLY A 162 6.56 -8.44 -9.47
CA GLY A 162 5.17 -8.21 -9.81
C GLY A 162 4.24 -8.51 -8.65
N GLY A 163 3.01 -8.91 -8.96
CA GLY A 163 2.04 -9.24 -7.93
C GLY A 163 0.63 -9.39 -8.46
N VAL A 164 -0.34 -9.19 -7.58
CA VAL A 164 -1.76 -9.41 -7.84
C VAL A 164 -2.54 -8.14 -7.56
N ILE A 165 -3.61 -7.91 -8.31
CA ILE A 165 -4.66 -6.94 -8.00
C ILE A 165 -5.99 -7.68 -8.05
N ALA A 166 -6.75 -7.61 -6.96
CA ALA A 166 -8.06 -8.24 -6.83
C ALA A 166 -9.05 -7.26 -6.16
N PRO A 167 -10.35 -7.52 -6.22
CA PRO A 167 -11.31 -6.72 -5.48
C PRO A 167 -10.99 -6.72 -3.98
N GLY A 168 -10.93 -5.55 -3.36
CA GLY A 168 -10.81 -5.42 -1.92
C GLY A 168 -12.11 -5.80 -1.22
N PHE A 169 -12.04 -6.03 0.09
CA PHE A 169 -13.23 -6.41 0.86
C PHE A 169 -14.39 -5.42 0.71
N PRO A 170 -14.18 -4.08 0.72
CA PRO A 170 -15.27 -3.12 0.49
C PRO A 170 -16.01 -3.35 -0.83
N LEU A 171 -15.28 -3.60 -1.93
CA LEU A 171 -15.89 -3.84 -3.23
C LEU A 171 -16.71 -5.13 -3.24
N MET A 172 -16.22 -6.21 -2.63
CA MET A 172 -16.98 -7.45 -2.50
C MET A 172 -18.23 -7.28 -1.64
N ARG A 173 -18.14 -6.51 -0.56
CA ARG A 173 -19.24 -6.25 0.35
C ARG A 173 -20.35 -5.42 -0.30
N ASP A 174 -19.97 -4.33 -0.97
CA ASP A 174 -20.92 -3.32 -1.42
C ASP A 174 -21.49 -3.65 -2.81
N TYR A 175 -20.78 -4.42 -3.64
CA TYR A 175 -21.19 -4.76 -5.00
C TYR A 175 -22.55 -5.47 -5.06
N LEU A 176 -22.82 -6.41 -4.14
CA LEU A 176 -24.10 -7.11 -4.12
C LEU A 176 -25.26 -6.18 -3.80
N PHE A 177 -25.08 -5.24 -2.88
CA PHE A 177 -26.07 -4.21 -2.58
C PHE A 177 -26.29 -3.27 -3.77
N GLU A 178 -25.23 -2.82 -4.41
CA GLU A 178 -25.30 -1.87 -5.54
C GLU A 178 -25.87 -2.46 -6.81
N ARG A 179 -25.69 -3.78 -7.02
CA ARG A 179 -26.04 -4.47 -8.29
C ARG A 179 -27.25 -5.38 -8.21
N THR A 180 -27.92 -5.43 -7.07
CA THR A 180 -29.14 -6.25 -6.93
C THR A 180 -30.25 -5.45 -6.29
N ALA A 181 -31.51 -5.77 -6.67
CA ALA A 181 -32.68 -5.01 -6.21
C ALA A 181 -33.10 -5.32 -4.76
N LYS A 182 -32.67 -6.45 -4.19
CA LYS A 182 -33.21 -6.96 -2.91
C LYS A 182 -32.17 -7.27 -1.84
N LEU A 183 -30.88 -7.26 -2.18
CA LEU A 183 -29.86 -7.57 -1.19
C LEU A 183 -29.55 -6.33 -0.36
N PRO A 184 -29.58 -6.42 0.98
CA PRO A 184 -29.30 -5.31 1.85
C PRO A 184 -27.82 -4.95 1.88
N GLN A 185 -27.51 -3.73 2.29
CA GLN A 185 -26.11 -3.36 2.59
C GLN A 185 -25.60 -4.14 3.80
N MET A 186 -24.51 -4.86 3.64
CA MET A 186 -23.93 -5.70 4.68
C MET A 186 -23.15 -4.85 5.69
N LYS A 187 -23.48 -4.99 6.97
CA LYS A 187 -22.70 -4.39 8.07
C LYS A 187 -21.43 -5.22 8.35
N LEU A 188 -20.32 -4.53 8.62
CA LEU A 188 -19.03 -5.17 8.87
C LEU A 188 -19.04 -6.14 10.07
N GLY A 189 -19.73 -5.76 11.15
CA GLY A 189 -19.81 -6.58 12.36
C GLY A 189 -18.44 -6.96 12.95
N SER A 190 -18.39 -8.07 13.66
CA SER A 190 -17.20 -8.56 14.37
C SER A 190 -16.10 -9.17 13.48
N GLY A 191 -16.34 -9.32 12.18
CA GLY A 191 -15.43 -10.05 11.28
C GLY A 191 -15.48 -11.58 11.42
N ARG A 192 -16.37 -12.13 12.26
CA ARG A 192 -16.58 -13.57 12.35
C ARG A 192 -17.68 -14.02 11.40
N ALA A 193 -17.42 -15.08 10.64
CA ALA A 193 -18.44 -15.70 9.81
C ALA A 193 -19.42 -16.49 10.68
N PRO A 194 -20.74 -16.48 10.37
CA PRO A 194 -21.66 -17.44 10.99
C PRO A 194 -21.33 -18.87 10.56
N LYS A 195 -21.83 -19.87 11.25
CA LYS A 195 -21.65 -21.29 10.83
C LYS A 195 -22.31 -21.56 9.47
N ILE A 196 -23.45 -20.94 9.22
CA ILE A 196 -24.21 -20.93 7.98
C ILE A 196 -25.14 -19.71 8.00
N GLY A 197 -25.51 -19.17 6.86
CA GLY A 197 -26.48 -18.09 6.78
C GLY A 197 -27.90 -18.60 6.96
N ARG A 198 -28.63 -18.14 7.99
CA ARG A 198 -30.04 -18.42 8.25
C ARG A 198 -30.95 -17.20 7.96
N SER A 199 -30.35 -16.12 7.49
CA SER A 199 -31.01 -14.94 6.92
C SER A 199 -30.19 -14.45 5.69
N THR A 200 -30.79 -13.57 4.87
CA THR A 200 -30.08 -12.97 3.74
C THR A 200 -28.78 -12.29 4.18
N GLU A 201 -28.83 -11.52 5.24
CA GLU A 201 -27.64 -10.81 5.77
C GLU A 201 -26.57 -11.79 6.25
N GLU A 202 -26.93 -12.85 6.98
CA GLU A 202 -26.00 -13.88 7.41
C GLU A 202 -25.40 -14.67 6.25
N ALA A 203 -26.19 -14.99 5.22
CA ALA A 203 -25.74 -15.67 4.02
C ALA A 203 -24.72 -14.81 3.24
N MET A 204 -25.01 -13.53 3.07
CA MET A 204 -24.09 -12.57 2.46
C MET A 204 -22.80 -12.46 3.26
N ARG A 205 -22.90 -12.38 4.60
CA ARG A 205 -21.74 -12.28 5.50
C ARG A 205 -20.88 -13.54 5.44
N PHE A 206 -21.50 -14.73 5.42
CA PHE A 206 -20.78 -15.99 5.27
C PHE A 206 -20.01 -16.02 3.95
N GLY A 207 -20.69 -15.75 2.84
CA GLY A 207 -20.10 -15.73 1.49
C GLY A 207 -18.94 -14.74 1.38
N ALA A 208 -19.15 -13.50 1.84
CA ALA A 208 -18.15 -12.45 1.78
C ALA A 208 -16.91 -12.79 2.63
N LEU A 209 -17.08 -13.23 3.89
CA LEU A 209 -15.96 -13.52 4.78
C LEU A 209 -15.20 -14.77 4.37
N VAL A 210 -15.92 -15.88 4.16
CA VAL A 210 -15.29 -17.16 3.83
C VAL A 210 -14.72 -17.13 2.41
N GLY A 211 -15.45 -16.54 1.46
CA GLY A 211 -14.98 -16.39 0.08
C GLY A 211 -13.76 -15.50 -0.03
N TYR A 212 -13.77 -14.34 0.64
CA TYR A 212 -12.62 -13.42 0.61
C TYR A 212 -11.37 -14.05 1.24
N ARG A 213 -11.50 -14.68 2.39
CA ARG A 213 -10.40 -15.40 3.04
C ARG A 213 -9.90 -16.57 2.22
N GLY A 214 -10.81 -17.28 1.52
CA GLY A 214 -10.47 -18.33 0.57
C GLY A 214 -9.63 -17.79 -0.59
N MET A 215 -10.03 -16.65 -1.15
CA MET A 215 -9.26 -15.95 -2.19
C MET A 215 -7.86 -15.58 -1.71
N VAL A 216 -7.73 -15.00 -0.51
CA VAL A 216 -6.41 -14.64 0.05
C VAL A 216 -5.53 -15.87 0.24
N ARG A 217 -6.09 -16.97 0.79
CA ARG A 217 -5.35 -18.24 0.95
C ARG A 217 -4.85 -18.78 -0.39
N GLU A 218 -5.71 -18.82 -1.39
CA GLU A 218 -5.35 -19.36 -2.70
C GLU A 218 -4.32 -18.49 -3.42
N ILE A 219 -4.45 -17.17 -3.36
CA ILE A 219 -3.44 -16.25 -3.90
C ILE A 219 -2.06 -16.51 -3.28
N VAL A 220 -1.98 -16.64 -1.94
CA VAL A 220 -0.71 -16.92 -1.26
C VAL A 220 -0.16 -18.30 -1.64
N ALA A 221 -1.03 -19.32 -1.69
CA ALA A 221 -0.63 -20.67 -2.06
C ALA A 221 -0.10 -20.74 -3.49
N GLU A 222 -0.78 -20.08 -4.44
CA GLU A 222 -0.37 -20.03 -5.84
C GLU A 222 0.97 -19.31 -6.02
N LEU A 223 1.14 -18.16 -5.36
CA LEU A 223 2.42 -17.44 -5.40
C LEU A 223 3.58 -18.28 -4.83
N ARG A 224 3.35 -19.00 -3.73
CA ARG A 224 4.36 -19.92 -3.18
C ARG A 224 4.70 -21.05 -4.15
N ARG A 225 3.68 -21.65 -4.80
CA ARG A 225 3.90 -22.70 -5.83
C ARG A 225 4.71 -22.19 -7.01
N ASN A 226 4.37 -20.99 -7.52
CA ASN A 226 4.98 -20.43 -8.74
C ASN A 226 6.44 -20.01 -8.53
N PHE A 227 6.80 -19.56 -7.35
CA PHE A 227 8.15 -19.10 -7.05
C PHE A 227 9.01 -20.14 -6.30
N GLY A 228 8.41 -21.17 -5.73
CA GLY A 228 9.12 -22.19 -4.94
C GLY A 228 9.84 -21.63 -3.71
N GLU A 229 9.35 -20.50 -3.16
CA GLU A 229 9.96 -19.82 -2.01
C GLU A 229 9.02 -19.81 -0.80
N ASP A 230 9.59 -19.91 0.40
CA ASP A 230 8.87 -19.68 1.64
C ASP A 230 8.90 -18.18 1.97
N PHE A 231 7.84 -17.51 1.53
CA PHE A 231 7.68 -16.07 1.71
C PHE A 231 7.20 -15.72 3.11
N ARG A 232 7.85 -14.70 3.72
CA ARG A 232 7.25 -13.98 4.83
C ARG A 232 6.02 -13.23 4.34
N LEU A 233 4.92 -13.30 5.08
CA LEU A 233 3.69 -12.61 4.74
C LEU A 233 3.59 -11.33 5.55
N VAL A 234 3.48 -10.19 4.86
CA VAL A 234 3.30 -8.86 5.46
C VAL A 234 1.98 -8.30 4.98
N ALA A 235 1.22 -7.69 5.88
CA ALA A 235 -0.07 -7.09 5.57
C ALA A 235 -0.13 -5.63 5.99
N THR A 236 -0.74 -4.80 5.16
CA THR A 236 -1.10 -3.41 5.45
C THR A 236 -2.53 -3.14 5.00
N GLY A 237 -2.99 -1.90 5.14
CA GLY A 237 -4.33 -1.48 4.74
C GLY A 237 -5.38 -1.55 5.84
N GLY A 238 -6.43 -0.76 5.69
CA GLY A 238 -7.44 -0.55 6.72
C GLY A 238 -8.24 -1.79 7.11
N PHE A 239 -8.36 -2.76 6.21
CA PHE A 239 -9.10 -4.01 6.44
C PHE A 239 -8.21 -5.19 6.86
N ALA A 240 -6.89 -5.03 6.89
CA ALA A 240 -5.96 -6.13 7.19
C ALA A 240 -6.31 -6.86 8.48
N LYS A 241 -6.36 -6.16 9.61
CA LYS A 241 -6.67 -6.77 10.91
C LYS A 241 -8.02 -7.49 10.95
N TRP A 242 -9.01 -6.94 10.25
CA TRP A 242 -10.37 -7.48 10.26
C TRP A 242 -10.48 -8.75 9.40
N VAL A 243 -9.87 -8.75 8.21
CA VAL A 243 -9.85 -9.90 7.30
C VAL A 243 -9.02 -11.05 7.89
N LEU A 244 -7.85 -10.74 8.44
CA LEU A 244 -6.87 -11.72 8.88
C LEU A 244 -7.21 -12.39 10.22
N ARG A 245 -8.20 -11.88 10.96
CA ARG A 245 -8.57 -12.35 12.31
C ARG A 245 -8.72 -13.89 12.44
N ASP A 246 -9.41 -14.51 11.47
CA ASP A 246 -9.66 -15.96 11.47
C ASP A 246 -9.04 -16.62 10.21
N LEU A 247 -8.00 -16.03 9.68
CA LEU A 247 -7.23 -16.58 8.57
C LEU A 247 -5.98 -17.26 9.12
N ASP A 248 -5.88 -18.57 8.90
CA ASP A 248 -4.73 -19.36 9.33
C ASP A 248 -3.54 -19.18 8.37
N LEU A 249 -2.97 -17.98 8.39
CA LEU A 249 -1.75 -17.62 7.69
C LEU A 249 -0.94 -16.64 8.57
N PRO A 250 0.39 -16.83 8.68
CA PRO A 250 1.24 -16.07 9.61
C PRO A 250 1.58 -14.66 9.09
N PHE A 251 0.56 -13.84 8.88
CA PHE A 251 0.76 -12.45 8.48
C PHE A 251 1.30 -11.58 9.62
N VAL A 252 2.34 -10.81 9.34
CA VAL A 252 2.75 -9.67 10.16
C VAL A 252 1.99 -8.44 9.68
N VAL A 253 1.15 -7.85 10.54
CA VAL A 253 0.36 -6.66 10.19
C VAL A 253 1.12 -5.39 10.52
N ASP A 254 1.42 -4.57 9.52
CA ASP A 254 2.08 -3.27 9.64
C ASP A 254 1.19 -2.16 9.07
N PRO A 255 0.39 -1.49 9.90
CA PRO A 255 -0.59 -0.50 9.44
C PRO A 255 0.02 0.82 8.95
N THR A 256 1.32 1.01 9.13
CA THR A 256 2.02 2.24 8.72
C THR A 256 2.93 2.04 7.52
N LEU A 257 2.86 0.88 6.89
CA LEU A 257 3.86 0.42 5.93
C LEU A 257 4.01 1.37 4.73
N THR A 258 2.91 1.76 4.10
CA THR A 258 2.89 2.67 2.94
C THR A 258 3.50 4.02 3.28
N LEU A 259 3.09 4.62 4.41
CA LEU A 259 3.66 5.89 4.88
C LEU A 259 5.14 5.76 5.23
N TYR A 260 5.53 4.63 5.80
CA TYR A 260 6.92 4.36 6.13
C TYR A 260 7.77 4.23 4.86
N GLY A 261 7.33 3.45 3.88
CA GLY A 261 8.00 3.30 2.59
C GLY A 261 8.11 4.60 1.82
N ALA A 262 7.03 5.40 1.82
CA ALA A 262 7.03 6.75 1.23
C ALA A 262 8.11 7.64 1.86
N GLY A 263 8.14 7.70 3.18
CA GLY A 263 9.15 8.46 3.92
C GLY A 263 10.57 7.97 3.65
N LEU A 264 10.77 6.66 3.62
CA LEU A 264 12.08 6.05 3.35
C LEU A 264 12.58 6.38 1.93
N ILE A 265 11.72 6.26 0.92
CA ILE A 265 12.06 6.62 -0.47
C ILE A 265 12.39 8.11 -0.55
N CYS A 266 11.54 8.97 0.00
CA CYS A 266 11.68 10.41 -0.11
C CYS A 266 12.72 11.03 0.84
N SER A 267 13.22 10.31 1.85
CA SER A 267 14.29 10.77 2.73
C SER A 267 15.67 10.71 2.06
N ARG A 268 15.78 10.01 0.94
CA ARG A 268 17.02 9.91 0.18
C ARG A 268 17.15 11.10 -0.75
N GLU A 269 18.34 11.62 -0.88
CA GLU A 269 18.65 12.61 -1.89
C GLU A 269 18.70 11.91 -3.27
N PHE A 270 17.88 12.37 -4.18
CA PHE A 270 17.91 11.96 -5.59
C PHE A 270 18.77 12.95 -6.37
#